data_ae3f97ca4b7fd878d0a810c1f9d127d3
#
_entry.id   ae3f97ca4b7fd878d0a810c1f9d127d3
#
_cell.length_a   1.000
_cell.length_b   1.000
_cell.length_c   1.000
_cell.angle_alpha   90.00
_cell.angle_beta   90.00
_cell.angle_gamma   90.00
#
_symmetry.space_group_name_H-M   'P 1'
#
loop_
_entity.id
_entity.type
_entity.pdbx_description
1 polymer ?
#
loop_
_entity_poly.entity_id
_entity_poly.type
_entity_poly.pdbx_seq_one_letter_code
_entity_poly.pdbx_strand_id
1 'polypeptide(L)'
;MSKTKIRSTTILAVKRDGKVAMAGDGQCTLGETVCKGNSRKVRKIYDGKILTGFAGSVADAFTLLDRFESKVKEYNGDIMRSAVELAKAWRTDRSLQKLEAMILVADKNKILLISGDGNVIEPEKDCIAIGSGGNYAYSAALAYLDSSDLSAKEIA
;
A
#
# COMPACT_ATOMS: atom_id res chain seq x y z
N MET A 1 30.29 3.53 -9.68
CA MET A 1 29.68 3.49 -8.32
C MET A 1 28.18 3.31 -8.46
N SER A 2 27.68 2.20 -7.95
CA SER A 2 26.23 2.03 -7.83
C SER A 2 25.74 3.03 -6.77
N LYS A 3 24.87 3.96 -7.18
CA LYS A 3 24.20 4.84 -6.22
C LYS A 3 23.23 3.97 -5.42
N THR A 4 23.56 3.73 -4.17
CA THR A 4 22.63 3.08 -3.23
C THR A 4 21.42 3.99 -3.09
N LYS A 5 20.32 3.67 -3.74
CA LYS A 5 19.04 4.36 -3.53
C LYS A 5 18.55 3.97 -2.15
N ILE A 6 18.80 4.82 -1.16
CA ILE A 6 18.17 4.67 0.14
C ILE A 6 16.69 4.98 -0.05
N ARG A 7 15.88 3.94 -0.17
CA ARG A 7 14.43 4.05 -0.19
C ARG A 7 13.94 3.80 1.22
N SER A 8 13.64 4.86 1.92
CA SER A 8 13.07 4.78 3.25
C SER A 8 11.55 4.94 3.12
N THR A 9 10.83 3.82 3.10
CA THR A 9 9.38 3.80 3.10
C THR A 9 8.90 2.64 3.92
N THR A 10 7.94 2.90 4.79
CA THR A 10 7.21 1.86 5.53
C THR A 10 5.73 2.19 5.48
N ILE A 11 4.92 1.26 5.00
CA ILE A 11 3.46 1.32 5.05
C ILE A 11 2.99 0.08 5.78
N LEU A 12 2.13 0.27 6.77
CA LEU A 12 1.50 -0.79 7.55
C LEU A 12 -0.02 -0.67 7.43
N ALA A 13 -0.68 -1.78 7.14
CA ALA A 13 -2.13 -1.91 7.20
C ALA A 13 -2.52 -2.94 8.26
N VAL A 14 -3.50 -2.62 9.07
CA VAL A 14 -4.01 -3.48 10.16
C VAL A 14 -5.52 -3.52 10.11
N LYS A 15 -6.09 -4.70 10.23
CA LYS A 15 -7.55 -4.91 10.34
C LYS A 15 -7.87 -5.56 11.68
N ARG A 16 -8.84 -5.02 12.41
CA ARG A 16 -9.34 -5.60 13.66
C ARG A 16 -10.77 -5.11 13.93
N ASP A 17 -11.65 -6.02 14.31
CA ASP A 17 -13.03 -5.73 14.69
C ASP A 17 -13.82 -4.96 13.63
N GLY A 18 -13.68 -5.36 12.36
CA GLY A 18 -14.37 -4.73 11.23
C GLY A 18 -13.86 -3.34 10.87
N LYS A 19 -12.72 -2.93 11.41
CA LYS A 19 -12.06 -1.66 11.11
C LYS A 19 -10.68 -1.90 10.51
N VAL A 20 -10.30 -1.04 9.58
CA VAL A 20 -8.96 -1.06 8.97
C VAL A 20 -8.26 0.27 9.23
N ALA A 21 -6.98 0.19 9.54
CA ALA A 21 -6.10 1.35 9.64
C ALA A 21 -4.87 1.16 8.78
N MET A 22 -4.36 2.23 8.23
CA MET A 22 -3.14 2.23 7.43
C MET A 22 -2.29 3.43 7.84
N ALA A 23 -1.03 3.19 8.08
CA ALA A 23 -0.07 4.23 8.45
C ALA A 23 1.17 4.15 7.57
N GLY A 24 1.81 5.28 7.38
CA GLY A 24 3.06 5.41 6.64
C GLY A 24 4.00 6.38 7.31
N ASP A 25 5.29 6.28 6.99
CA ASP A 25 6.34 7.12 7.56
C ASP A 25 6.32 8.58 7.08
N GLY A 26 5.50 8.90 6.09
CA GLY A 26 5.34 10.26 5.58
C GLY A 26 6.54 10.82 4.81
N GLN A 27 7.60 10.06 4.61
CA GLN A 27 8.78 10.51 3.87
C GLN A 27 8.69 10.22 2.38
N CYS A 28 9.06 11.21 1.58
CA CYS A 28 9.32 11.06 0.16
C CYS A 28 10.79 11.38 -0.10
N THR A 29 11.55 10.42 -0.62
CA THR A 29 12.97 10.59 -0.94
C THR A 29 13.18 10.53 -2.44
N LEU A 30 13.80 11.57 -3.01
CA LEU A 30 14.23 11.61 -4.39
C LEU A 30 15.76 11.48 -4.44
N GLY A 31 16.27 10.29 -4.77
CA GLY A 31 17.71 10.01 -4.69
C GLY A 31 18.20 10.07 -3.25
N GLU A 32 19.21 10.93 -2.97
CA GLU A 32 19.74 11.18 -1.62
C GLU A 32 19.06 12.34 -0.90
N THR A 33 18.13 13.04 -1.55
CA THR A 33 17.49 14.25 -1.02
C THR A 33 16.09 13.94 -0.52
N VAL A 34 15.81 14.29 0.74
CA VAL A 34 14.46 14.27 1.30
C VAL A 34 13.71 15.48 0.74
N CYS A 35 12.81 15.24 -0.21
CA CYS A 35 12.08 16.31 -0.90
C CYS A 35 10.96 16.90 -0.07
N LYS A 36 10.25 16.08 0.71
CA LYS A 36 9.21 16.53 1.65
C LYS A 36 9.03 15.50 2.75
N GLY A 37 9.12 15.92 4.00
CA GLY A 37 8.82 15.08 5.16
C GLY A 37 7.34 14.85 5.41
N ASN A 38 6.44 15.51 4.66
CA ASN A 38 4.99 15.42 4.82
C ASN A 38 4.25 14.86 3.59
N SER A 39 4.97 14.21 2.68
CA SER A 39 4.35 13.53 1.54
C SER A 39 3.48 12.40 2.05
N ARG A 40 2.17 12.53 1.90
CA ARG A 40 1.24 11.49 2.34
C ARG A 40 1.31 10.29 1.40
N LYS A 41 1.97 9.23 1.86
CA LYS A 41 2.02 7.93 1.17
C LYS A 41 0.76 7.10 1.39
N VAL A 42 -0.08 7.49 2.34
CA VAL A 42 -1.38 6.89 2.61
C VAL A 42 -2.46 7.87 2.22
N ARG A 43 -3.42 7.41 1.41
CA ARG A 43 -4.53 8.23 0.91
C ARG A 43 -5.86 7.52 1.06
N LYS A 44 -6.90 8.30 1.26
CA LYS A 44 -8.29 7.83 1.19
C LYS A 44 -8.84 8.11 -0.20
N ILE A 45 -9.49 7.11 -0.78
CA ILE A 45 -10.21 7.23 -2.04
C ILE A 45 -11.64 6.72 -1.89
N TYR A 46 -12.47 6.89 -2.92
CA TYR A 46 -13.85 6.41 -2.96
C TYR A 46 -14.65 6.86 -1.73
N ASP A 47 -14.77 8.19 -1.56
CA ASP A 47 -15.47 8.82 -0.43
C ASP A 47 -14.97 8.35 0.94
N GLY A 48 -13.66 8.10 1.06
CA GLY A 48 -13.02 7.69 2.28
C GLY A 48 -13.22 6.22 2.68
N LYS A 49 -13.87 5.43 1.83
CA LYS A 49 -14.17 4.01 2.11
C LYS A 49 -13.00 3.08 1.84
N ILE A 50 -12.00 3.53 1.07
CA ILE A 50 -10.84 2.75 0.68
C ILE A 50 -9.57 3.51 1.09
N LEU A 51 -8.66 2.79 1.75
CA LEU A 51 -7.33 3.27 2.07
C LEU A 51 -6.34 2.74 1.04
N THR A 52 -5.40 3.56 0.62
CA THR A 52 -4.31 3.18 -0.27
C THR A 52 -2.98 3.64 0.29
N GLY A 53 -1.95 2.83 0.10
CA GLY A 53 -0.59 3.17 0.46
C GLY A 53 0.39 2.61 -0.57
N PHE A 54 1.58 3.17 -0.67
CA PHE A 54 2.55 2.74 -1.65
C PHE A 54 3.98 2.81 -1.14
N ALA A 55 4.82 1.95 -1.71
CA ALA A 55 6.27 2.00 -1.56
C ALA A 55 6.92 1.92 -2.95
N GLY A 56 8.05 2.57 -3.13
CA GLY A 56 8.79 2.63 -4.39
C GLY A 56 8.86 4.03 -4.98
N SER A 57 8.89 4.11 -6.32
CA SER A 57 8.91 5.40 -7.03
C SER A 57 7.58 6.14 -6.83
N VAL A 58 7.66 7.40 -6.37
CA VAL A 58 6.46 8.23 -6.13
C VAL A 58 5.67 8.48 -7.41
N ALA A 59 6.36 8.82 -8.50
CA ALA A 59 5.71 9.07 -9.79
C ALA A 59 5.02 7.81 -10.33
N ASP A 60 5.69 6.67 -10.24
CA ASP A 60 5.14 5.39 -10.65
C ASP A 60 3.91 5.02 -9.81
N ALA A 61 4.01 5.20 -8.50
CA ALA A 61 2.91 4.92 -7.58
C ALA A 61 1.68 5.77 -7.88
N PHE A 62 1.85 7.06 -8.15
CA PHE A 62 0.72 7.93 -8.49
C PHE A 62 0.02 7.49 -9.77
N THR A 63 0.77 7.12 -10.80
CA THR A 63 0.20 6.60 -12.04
C THR A 63 -0.64 5.34 -11.77
N LEU A 64 -0.11 4.42 -10.97
CA LEU A 64 -0.80 3.17 -10.62
C LEU A 64 -2.03 3.43 -9.73
N LEU A 65 -1.94 4.34 -8.78
CA LEU A 65 -3.07 4.69 -7.91
C LEU A 65 -4.19 5.37 -8.68
N ASP A 66 -3.89 6.22 -9.65
CA ASP A 66 -4.91 6.81 -10.53
C ASP A 66 -5.64 5.74 -11.35
N ARG A 67 -4.90 4.77 -11.86
CA ARG A 67 -5.48 3.61 -12.55
C ARG A 67 -6.33 2.76 -11.62
N PHE A 68 -5.87 2.51 -10.40
CA PHE A 68 -6.64 1.78 -9.40
C PHE A 68 -7.95 2.51 -9.07
N GLU A 69 -7.90 3.79 -8.81
CA GLU A 69 -9.09 4.60 -8.51
C GLU A 69 -10.12 4.55 -9.64
N SER A 70 -9.67 4.60 -10.91
CA SER A 70 -10.53 4.43 -12.07
C SER A 70 -11.22 3.07 -12.08
N LYS A 71 -10.50 2.00 -11.73
CA LYS A 71 -11.05 0.64 -11.62
C LYS A 71 -12.06 0.53 -10.48
N VAL A 72 -11.77 1.14 -9.34
CA VAL A 72 -12.70 1.18 -8.20
C VAL A 72 -14.03 1.82 -8.58
N LYS A 73 -14.00 2.91 -9.32
CA LYS A 73 -15.21 3.57 -9.83
C LYS A 73 -15.96 2.68 -10.82
N GLU A 74 -15.24 2.03 -11.74
CA GLU A 74 -15.81 1.12 -12.73
C GLU A 74 -16.49 -0.08 -12.09
N TYR A 75 -15.92 -0.63 -11.01
CA TYR A 75 -16.42 -1.84 -10.34
C TYR A 75 -17.15 -1.55 -9.02
N ASN A 76 -17.65 -0.34 -8.85
CA ASN A 76 -18.51 0.06 -7.72
C ASN A 76 -17.92 -0.24 -6.33
N GLY A 77 -16.62 -0.01 -6.16
CA GLY A 77 -15.94 -0.18 -4.87
C GLY A 77 -15.47 -1.59 -4.57
N ASP A 78 -15.55 -2.53 -5.51
CA ASP A 78 -14.99 -3.88 -5.36
C ASP A 78 -13.47 -3.82 -5.47
N ILE A 79 -12.77 -3.83 -4.34
CA ILE A 79 -11.30 -3.69 -4.33
C ILE A 79 -10.59 -4.93 -4.86
N MET A 80 -11.13 -6.13 -4.67
CA MET A 80 -10.52 -7.35 -5.19
C MET A 80 -10.53 -7.34 -6.72
N ARG A 81 -11.68 -7.08 -7.32
CA ARG A 81 -11.80 -6.99 -8.78
C ARG A 81 -10.95 -5.86 -9.34
N SER A 82 -10.98 -4.72 -8.72
CA SER A 82 -10.16 -3.56 -9.11
C SER A 82 -8.66 -3.87 -9.05
N ALA A 83 -8.22 -4.56 -8.00
CA ALA A 83 -6.83 -4.98 -7.83
C ALA A 83 -6.40 -5.99 -8.89
N VAL A 84 -7.22 -6.99 -9.17
CA VAL A 84 -6.94 -8.00 -10.20
C VAL A 84 -6.83 -7.35 -11.58
N GLU A 85 -7.76 -6.46 -11.92
CA GLU A 85 -7.73 -5.77 -13.22
C GLU A 85 -6.53 -4.81 -13.33
N LEU A 86 -6.15 -4.13 -12.25
CA LEU A 86 -4.92 -3.33 -12.23
C LEU A 86 -3.68 -4.20 -12.42
N ALA A 87 -3.58 -5.33 -11.73
CA ALA A 87 -2.46 -6.25 -11.85
C ALA A 87 -2.31 -6.79 -13.27
N LYS A 88 -3.41 -7.15 -13.93
CA LYS A 88 -3.42 -7.55 -15.34
C LYS A 88 -2.93 -6.43 -16.25
N ALA A 89 -3.42 -5.20 -16.08
CA ALA A 89 -2.99 -4.05 -16.86
C ALA A 89 -1.52 -3.74 -16.62
N TRP A 90 -1.06 -3.80 -15.38
CA TRP A 90 0.33 -3.56 -15.01
C TRP A 90 1.27 -4.52 -15.74
N ARG A 91 0.87 -5.79 -15.81
CA ARG A 91 1.66 -6.83 -16.48
C ARG A 91 1.64 -6.72 -18.01
N THR A 92 0.52 -6.30 -18.61
CA THR A 92 0.30 -6.36 -20.07
C THR A 92 0.43 -5.02 -20.77
N ASP A 93 0.17 -3.90 -20.12
CA ASP A 93 0.28 -2.57 -20.70
C ASP A 93 1.74 -2.11 -20.70
N ARG A 94 2.29 -1.87 -21.88
CA ARG A 94 3.69 -1.42 -22.04
C ARG A 94 4.00 -0.14 -21.29
N SER A 95 3.02 0.76 -21.14
CA SER A 95 3.18 2.00 -20.39
C SER A 95 3.34 1.78 -18.89
N LEU A 96 2.87 0.65 -18.37
CA LEU A 96 2.91 0.31 -16.95
C LEU A 96 4.01 -0.69 -16.58
N GLN A 97 4.46 -1.54 -17.51
CA GLN A 97 5.39 -2.64 -17.22
C GLN A 97 6.70 -2.21 -16.58
N LYS A 98 7.17 -1.01 -16.85
CA LYS A 98 8.43 -0.48 -16.31
C LYS A 98 8.26 0.20 -14.94
N LEU A 99 7.03 0.35 -14.48
CA LEU A 99 6.77 1.02 -13.21
C LEU A 99 7.13 0.11 -12.03
N GLU A 100 7.88 0.68 -11.09
CA GLU A 100 8.34 -0.03 -9.90
C GLU A 100 7.67 0.57 -8.66
N ALA A 101 6.71 -0.15 -8.11
CA ALA A 101 6.05 0.19 -6.86
C ALA A 101 5.39 -1.05 -6.27
N MET A 102 5.07 -0.98 -5.00
CA MET A 102 4.15 -1.88 -4.32
C MET A 102 3.01 -1.05 -3.76
N ILE A 103 1.80 -1.56 -3.89
CA ILE A 103 0.58 -0.85 -3.49
C ILE A 103 -0.19 -1.70 -2.49
N LEU A 104 -0.54 -1.10 -1.36
CA LEU A 104 -1.52 -1.63 -0.43
C LEU A 104 -2.85 -0.93 -0.64
N VAL A 105 -3.91 -1.70 -0.68
CA VAL A 105 -5.29 -1.19 -0.70
C VAL A 105 -6.10 -1.91 0.36
N ALA A 106 -7.00 -1.21 1.00
CA ALA A 106 -7.81 -1.79 2.05
C ALA A 106 -9.18 -1.13 2.15
N ASP A 107 -10.17 -1.95 2.42
CA ASP A 107 -11.49 -1.51 2.87
C ASP A 107 -11.82 -2.16 4.22
N LYS A 108 -13.03 -1.97 4.73
CA LYS A 108 -13.45 -2.55 6.01
C LYS A 108 -13.39 -4.09 6.06
N ASN A 109 -13.37 -4.76 4.91
CA ASN A 109 -13.48 -6.21 4.81
C ASN A 109 -12.14 -6.90 4.51
N LYS A 110 -11.23 -6.24 3.77
CA LYS A 110 -9.99 -6.88 3.33
C LYS A 110 -8.85 -5.91 3.09
N ILE A 111 -7.66 -6.45 3.12
CA ILE A 111 -6.41 -5.78 2.77
C ILE A 111 -5.80 -6.55 1.60
N LEU A 112 -5.31 -5.84 0.59
CA LEU A 112 -4.67 -6.43 -0.59
C LEU A 112 -3.34 -5.78 -0.87
N LEU A 113 -2.33 -6.59 -1.21
CA LEU A 113 -1.06 -6.14 -1.77
C LEU A 113 -1.08 -6.38 -3.28
N ILE A 114 -0.74 -5.36 -4.05
CA ILE A 114 -0.64 -5.41 -5.50
C ILE A 114 0.80 -5.11 -5.90
N SER A 115 1.39 -5.97 -6.71
CA SER A 115 2.76 -5.82 -7.17
C SER A 115 2.89 -5.95 -8.70
N GLY A 116 4.01 -5.45 -9.24
CA GLY A 116 4.23 -5.33 -10.68
C GLY A 116 4.40 -6.64 -11.43
N ASP A 117 4.58 -7.75 -10.74
CA ASP A 117 4.63 -9.09 -11.33
C ASP A 117 3.22 -9.69 -11.57
N GLY A 118 2.18 -8.92 -11.34
CA GLY A 118 0.79 -9.31 -11.52
C GLY A 118 0.16 -10.02 -10.33
N ASN A 119 0.84 -10.02 -9.19
CA ASN A 119 0.32 -10.63 -7.97
C ASN A 119 -0.64 -9.71 -7.23
N VAL A 120 -1.73 -10.31 -6.76
CA VAL A 120 -2.64 -9.71 -5.78
C VAL A 120 -2.67 -10.65 -4.58
N ILE A 121 -2.20 -10.17 -3.44
CA ILE A 121 -2.05 -10.99 -2.24
C ILE A 121 -2.98 -10.46 -1.15
N GLU A 122 -3.84 -11.34 -0.65
CA GLU A 122 -4.60 -11.12 0.57
C GLU A 122 -3.85 -11.79 1.73
N PRO A 123 -3.43 -11.04 2.77
CA PRO A 123 -2.65 -11.63 3.86
C PRO A 123 -3.49 -12.61 4.69
N GLU A 124 -2.87 -13.69 5.14
CA GLU A 124 -3.52 -14.65 6.06
C GLU A 124 -3.76 -14.06 7.45
N LYS A 125 -2.92 -13.14 7.86
CA LYS A 125 -3.05 -12.39 9.12
C LYS A 125 -3.77 -11.07 8.88
N ASP A 126 -4.22 -10.45 9.94
CA ASP A 126 -4.94 -9.18 9.88
C ASP A 126 -4.03 -7.96 9.77
N CYS A 127 -2.83 -8.15 9.24
CA CYS A 127 -1.90 -7.05 8.93
C CYS A 127 -0.97 -7.43 7.79
N ILE A 128 -0.43 -6.41 7.14
CA ILE A 128 0.65 -6.52 6.16
C ILE A 128 1.42 -5.20 6.13
N ALA A 129 2.69 -5.27 5.81
CA ALA A 129 3.54 -4.11 5.65
C ALA A 129 4.38 -4.20 4.40
N ILE A 130 4.72 -3.06 3.81
CA ILE A 130 5.58 -2.93 2.65
C ILE A 130 6.65 -1.86 2.88
N GLY A 131 7.69 -1.90 2.05
CA GLY A 131 8.80 -0.96 2.12
C GLY A 131 9.98 -1.46 2.93
N SER A 132 11.00 -0.63 3.06
CA SER A 132 12.27 -1.01 3.72
C SER A 132 12.13 -1.33 5.21
N GLY A 133 11.21 -0.68 5.91
CA GLY A 133 10.88 -0.97 7.31
C GLY A 133 9.73 -1.97 7.50
N GLY A 134 9.25 -2.57 6.41
CA GLY A 134 8.04 -3.40 6.43
C GLY A 134 8.13 -4.60 7.37
N ASN A 135 9.25 -5.30 7.39
CA ASN A 135 9.42 -6.48 8.26
C ASN A 135 9.36 -6.12 9.75
N TYR A 136 9.89 -4.97 10.14
CA TYR A 136 9.81 -4.50 11.52
C TYR A 136 8.37 -4.13 11.89
N ALA A 137 7.71 -3.37 11.06
CA ALA A 137 6.32 -2.97 11.26
C ALA A 137 5.38 -4.19 11.30
N TYR A 138 5.56 -5.12 10.40
CA TYR A 138 4.78 -6.36 10.34
C TYR A 138 4.95 -7.20 11.61
N SER A 139 6.20 -7.41 12.07
CA SER A 139 6.48 -8.18 13.27
C SER A 139 5.88 -7.52 14.52
N ALA A 140 6.00 -6.21 14.65
CA ALA A 140 5.40 -5.46 15.74
C ALA A 140 3.87 -5.54 15.73
N ALA A 141 3.26 -5.37 14.57
CA ALA A 141 1.81 -5.46 14.41
C ALA A 141 1.27 -6.85 14.76
N LEU A 142 1.95 -7.92 14.34
CA LEU A 142 1.59 -9.29 14.71
C LEU A 142 1.63 -9.50 16.24
N ALA A 143 2.67 -8.98 16.89
CA ALA A 143 2.81 -9.09 18.35
C ALA A 143 1.65 -8.37 19.06
N TYR A 144 1.29 -7.18 18.64
CA TYR A 144 0.17 -6.44 19.23
C TYR A 144 -1.19 -7.09 18.93
N LEU A 145 -1.39 -7.63 17.73
CA LEU A 145 -2.61 -8.37 17.39
C LEU A 145 -2.79 -9.61 18.26
N ASP A 146 -1.70 -10.31 18.57
CA ASP A 146 -1.74 -11.55 19.34
C ASP A 146 -1.80 -11.32 20.86
N SER A 147 -1.25 -10.22 21.36
CA SER A 147 -1.01 -10.04 22.80
C SER A 147 -1.66 -8.79 23.40
N SER A 148 -2.44 -8.03 22.65
CA SER A 148 -3.10 -6.83 23.16
C SER A 148 -4.52 -6.67 22.63
N ASP A 149 -5.29 -5.80 23.28
CA ASP A 149 -6.63 -5.38 22.86
C ASP A 149 -6.63 -4.03 22.15
N LEU A 150 -5.45 -3.57 21.69
CA LEU A 150 -5.33 -2.31 20.97
C LEU A 150 -6.16 -2.33 19.67
N SER A 151 -6.76 -1.20 19.35
CA SER A 151 -7.50 -1.05 18.09
C SER A 151 -6.57 -1.11 16.87
N ALA A 152 -7.13 -1.33 15.69
CA ALA A 152 -6.36 -1.28 14.44
C ALA A 152 -5.60 0.05 14.30
N LYS A 153 -6.23 1.17 14.64
CA LYS A 153 -5.62 2.50 14.60
C LYS A 153 -4.44 2.64 15.57
N GLU A 154 -4.59 2.11 16.79
CA GLU A 154 -3.53 2.18 17.80
C GLU A 154 -2.33 1.30 17.43
N ILE A 155 -2.56 0.16 16.79
CA ILE A 155 -1.49 -0.73 16.32
C ILE A 155 -0.76 -0.10 15.12
N ALA A 156 -1.49 0.47 14.16
CA ALA A 156 -0.90 1.08 12.99
C ALA A 156 -0.16 2.37 13.31
#